data_c786a2ceb44feda9e490ca8d1cc417ee
#
_entry.id   c786a2ceb44feda9e490ca8d1cc417ee
#
_cell.length_a   1.000
_cell.length_b   1.000
_cell.length_c   1.000
_cell.angle_alpha   90.00
_cell.angle_beta   90.00
_cell.angle_gamma   90.00
#
_symmetry.space_group_name_H-M   'P 1'
#
loop_
_entity.id
_entity.type
_entity.pdbx_description
1 polymer ?
#
loop_
_entity_poly.entity_id
_entity_poly.type
_entity_poly.pdbx_seq_one_letter_code
_entity_poly.pdbx_strand_id
1 'polypeptide(L)'
;MVDEENVVDVVSSSFGECELDFTAAANGGVDFTSILKMFHQLFQQGNAQGITFLASSGDNGAAECIPPAFQSNPTSAGTNFILGVSNPAADPNVTGVGGTNLQTTASPTANDVTYASENADFDPRLPAEFAFGNVSFSVGNNTWGSGGGFSQIFGKPAYQFLVNTGSLTRRAVPDVSLMMGGCPGDADLAKQDCTQLPRSAAIVWIGEIPFLLIGTSSSSPEMAGVVAIAVEKSGGRLGNINPMIYSLSALQTLLGGANAPAPFQFFHRNVSGNNNGFTVKPGQAYSEVLGNGTLDVRNFLGLQGVAPAGAPGTASNP
;
A
#
# COMPACT_ATOMS: atom_id res chain seq x y z
N MET A 1 0.02 23.86 5.05
CA MET A 1 -0.74 22.97 4.18
C MET A 1 -2.21 22.92 4.59
N VAL A 2 -2.53 22.44 5.78
CA VAL A 2 -3.93 22.31 6.25
C VAL A 2 -4.49 23.65 6.73
N ASP A 3 -3.76 24.41 7.51
CA ASP A 3 -4.29 25.62 8.16
C ASP A 3 -4.16 26.91 7.36
N GLU A 4 -3.06 27.12 6.67
CA GLU A 4 -2.76 28.42 6.09
C GLU A 4 -2.94 28.47 4.58
N GLU A 5 -2.46 27.46 3.87
CA GLU A 5 -2.45 27.50 2.41
C GLU A 5 -3.63 26.78 1.76
N ASN A 6 -4.02 25.64 2.31
CA ASN A 6 -5.14 24.81 1.84
C ASN A 6 -5.25 24.70 0.30
N VAL A 7 -4.08 24.53 -0.34
CA VAL A 7 -3.98 24.53 -1.83
C VAL A 7 -3.78 23.14 -2.43
N VAL A 8 -3.59 22.12 -1.58
CA VAL A 8 -3.35 20.75 -2.02
C VAL A 8 -4.63 19.92 -2.00
N ASP A 9 -4.77 19.01 -2.95
CA ASP A 9 -5.92 18.10 -3.03
C ASP A 9 -5.58 16.72 -2.47
N VAL A 10 -4.33 16.30 -2.62
CA VAL A 10 -3.83 14.98 -2.20
C VAL A 10 -2.46 15.13 -1.55
N VAL A 11 -2.27 14.43 -0.44
CA VAL A 11 -0.97 14.31 0.24
C VAL A 11 -0.60 12.84 0.31
N SER A 12 0.58 12.47 -0.17
CA SER A 12 1.14 11.12 -0.06
C SER A 12 2.35 11.12 0.85
N SER A 13 2.37 10.18 1.80
CA SER A 13 3.48 9.95 2.72
C SER A 13 4.10 8.57 2.43
N SER A 14 5.36 8.57 2.02
CA SER A 14 6.16 7.35 1.84
C SER A 14 7.09 7.11 3.04
N PHE A 15 6.68 7.52 4.20
CA PHE A 15 7.35 7.28 5.47
C PHE A 15 6.32 6.98 6.55
N GLY A 16 6.75 6.27 7.56
CA GLY A 16 5.95 5.95 8.73
C GLY A 16 6.81 5.33 9.81
N GLU A 17 6.21 5.07 10.93
CA GLU A 17 6.83 4.43 12.07
C GLU A 17 5.82 3.51 12.75
N CYS A 18 6.29 2.45 13.37
CA CYS A 18 5.42 1.56 14.14
C CYS A 18 4.62 2.36 15.17
N GLU A 19 3.30 2.18 15.19
CA GLU A 19 2.45 2.90 16.15
C GLU A 19 2.77 2.56 17.61
N LEU A 20 3.35 1.38 17.88
CA LEU A 20 3.71 0.95 19.24
C LEU A 20 4.95 1.67 19.77
N ASP A 21 5.77 2.25 18.90
CA ASP A 21 6.96 3.03 19.30
C ASP A 21 6.58 4.32 20.01
N PHE A 22 5.32 4.73 19.94
CA PHE A 22 4.76 5.87 20.69
C PHE A 22 4.21 5.47 22.07
N THR A 23 4.16 4.18 22.39
CA THR A 23 3.60 3.70 23.66
C THR A 23 4.59 3.79 24.82
N ALA A 24 4.07 3.84 26.05
CA ALA A 24 4.87 3.80 27.26
C ALA A 24 5.79 2.56 27.33
N ALA A 25 5.36 1.44 26.77
CA ALA A 25 6.14 0.19 26.77
C ALA A 25 7.43 0.33 25.95
N ALA A 26 7.41 1.08 24.86
CA ALA A 26 8.58 1.34 24.02
C ALA A 26 9.50 2.44 24.59
N ASN A 27 8.97 3.34 25.42
CA ASN A 27 9.63 4.57 25.83
C ASN A 27 9.92 4.63 27.35
N GLY A 28 10.26 3.50 27.96
CA GLY A 28 10.64 3.49 29.37
C GLY A 28 9.58 4.00 30.35
N GLY A 29 8.29 3.83 30.00
CA GLY A 29 7.15 4.26 30.80
C GLY A 29 6.55 5.60 30.39
N VAL A 30 7.11 6.31 29.42
CA VAL A 30 6.57 7.57 28.90
C VAL A 30 5.66 7.31 27.71
N ASP A 31 4.42 7.78 27.79
CA ASP A 31 3.42 7.62 26.72
C ASP A 31 3.40 8.82 25.77
N PHE A 32 3.74 8.58 24.50
CA PHE A 32 3.71 9.56 23.42
C PHE A 32 2.52 9.36 22.45
N THR A 33 1.57 8.50 22.75
CA THR A 33 0.39 8.28 21.88
C THR A 33 -0.46 9.54 21.67
N SER A 34 -0.30 10.55 22.51
CA SER A 34 -0.92 11.87 22.31
C SER A 34 -0.46 12.54 21.01
N ILE A 35 0.75 12.25 20.52
CA ILE A 35 1.27 12.76 19.25
C ILE A 35 0.43 12.17 18.09
N LEU A 36 0.14 10.88 18.13
CA LEU A 36 -0.71 10.23 17.12
C LEU A 36 -2.13 10.80 17.12
N LYS A 37 -2.67 11.11 18.29
CA LYS A 37 -3.98 11.77 18.44
C LYS A 37 -4.00 13.19 17.90
N MET A 38 -2.90 13.93 18.06
CA MET A 38 -2.74 15.26 17.47
C MET A 38 -2.72 15.18 15.93
N PHE A 39 -1.95 14.27 15.35
CA PHE A 39 -1.97 14.02 13.90
C PHE A 39 -3.34 13.58 13.40
N HIS A 40 -4.03 12.72 14.16
CA HIS A 40 -5.41 12.33 13.84
C HIS A 40 -6.34 13.55 13.68
N GLN A 41 -6.25 14.52 14.56
CA GLN A 41 -7.06 15.76 14.46
C GLN A 41 -6.68 16.59 13.23
N LEU A 42 -5.38 16.67 12.89
CA LEU A 42 -4.92 17.35 11.67
C LEU A 42 -5.41 16.66 10.40
N PHE A 43 -5.37 15.34 10.34
CA PHE A 43 -5.92 14.58 9.20
C PHE A 43 -7.44 14.75 9.11
N GLN A 44 -8.14 14.74 10.23
CA GLN A 44 -9.58 14.97 10.27
C GLN A 44 -9.94 16.37 9.76
N GLN A 45 -9.21 17.38 10.17
CA GLN A 45 -9.39 18.75 9.69
C GLN A 45 -9.11 18.84 8.18
N GLY A 46 -8.00 18.29 7.71
CA GLY A 46 -7.66 18.29 6.29
C GLY A 46 -8.70 17.56 5.44
N ASN A 47 -9.19 16.41 5.90
CA ASN A 47 -10.27 15.69 5.24
C ASN A 47 -11.57 16.53 5.15
N ALA A 48 -11.89 17.28 6.21
CA ALA A 48 -13.04 18.20 6.19
C ALA A 48 -12.85 19.36 5.19
N GLN A 49 -11.62 19.72 4.86
CA GLN A 49 -11.26 20.67 3.80
C GLN A 49 -11.22 20.02 2.40
N GLY A 50 -11.45 18.72 2.33
CA GLY A 50 -11.43 17.95 1.10
C GLY A 50 -10.05 17.37 0.72
N ILE A 51 -9.02 17.54 1.55
CA ILE A 51 -7.68 16.98 1.30
C ILE A 51 -7.71 15.47 1.55
N THR A 52 -7.21 14.70 0.60
CA THR A 52 -7.02 13.25 0.75
C THR A 52 -5.62 12.94 1.25
N PHE A 53 -5.52 12.16 2.32
CA PHE A 53 -4.24 11.70 2.86
C PHE A 53 -4.04 10.21 2.55
N LEU A 54 -2.86 9.90 2.03
CA LEU A 54 -2.39 8.56 1.69
C LEU A 54 -1.07 8.29 2.41
N ALA A 55 -0.87 7.06 2.84
CA ALA A 55 0.41 6.64 3.40
C ALA A 55 0.76 5.21 3.03
N SER A 56 2.04 4.97 2.80
CA SER A 56 2.58 3.61 2.69
C SER A 56 2.31 2.82 3.96
N SER A 57 1.88 1.55 3.81
CA SER A 57 1.53 0.71 4.96
C SER A 57 2.73 0.08 5.67
N GLY A 58 3.93 0.22 5.09
CA GLY A 58 5.18 -0.34 5.58
C GLY A 58 5.72 -1.44 4.68
N ASP A 59 6.99 -1.79 4.86
CA ASP A 59 7.72 -2.73 4.02
C ASP A 59 8.24 -3.95 4.78
N ASN A 60 7.95 -4.08 6.07
CA ASN A 60 8.39 -5.19 6.92
C ASN A 60 7.31 -6.27 7.12
N GLY A 61 6.33 -6.31 6.23
CA GLY A 61 5.20 -7.22 6.34
C GLY A 61 4.37 -6.95 7.59
N ALA A 62 3.86 -8.01 8.23
CA ALA A 62 3.09 -7.90 9.46
C ALA A 62 3.94 -7.49 10.68
N ALA A 63 5.25 -7.58 10.57
CA ALA A 63 6.21 -7.33 11.65
C ALA A 63 6.82 -5.91 11.55
N GLU A 64 5.99 -4.92 11.37
CA GLU A 64 6.39 -3.52 11.17
C GLU A 64 7.08 -2.91 12.40
N CYS A 65 6.84 -3.47 13.58
CA CYS A 65 7.38 -2.96 14.83
C CYS A 65 8.72 -3.60 15.18
N ILE A 66 9.75 -2.78 15.28
CA ILE A 66 11.09 -3.20 15.69
C ILE A 66 11.17 -3.11 17.22
N PRO A 67 11.52 -4.20 17.95
CA PRO A 67 11.68 -4.15 19.39
C PRO A 67 12.69 -3.06 19.81
N PRO A 68 12.45 -2.32 20.89
CA PRO A 68 13.33 -1.22 21.33
C PRO A 68 14.80 -1.61 21.52
N ALA A 69 15.07 -2.86 21.88
CA ALA A 69 16.43 -3.39 21.99
C ALA A 69 17.20 -3.38 20.65
N PHE A 70 16.50 -3.28 19.52
CA PHE A 70 17.13 -3.22 18.19
C PHE A 70 17.41 -1.81 17.70
N GLN A 71 16.66 -0.83 18.18
CA GLN A 71 16.93 0.58 17.85
C GLN A 71 18.32 1.00 18.30
N SER A 72 18.88 0.36 19.35
CA SER A 72 20.21 0.63 19.87
C SER A 72 21.32 -0.26 19.28
N ASN A 73 21.00 -1.40 18.66
CA ASN A 73 22.00 -2.31 18.07
C ASN A 73 21.41 -3.16 16.94
N PRO A 74 21.32 -2.64 15.72
CA PRO A 74 20.72 -3.33 14.57
C PRO A 74 21.46 -4.63 14.16
N THR A 75 22.70 -4.83 14.60
CA THR A 75 23.50 -6.05 14.27
C THR A 75 23.14 -7.25 15.15
N SER A 76 22.44 -7.05 16.26
CA SER A 76 21.98 -8.13 17.13
C SER A 76 20.57 -8.61 16.80
N ALA A 77 20.08 -8.30 15.62
CA ALA A 77 18.76 -8.63 15.14
C ALA A 77 18.48 -10.13 15.16
N GLY A 78 18.00 -10.61 16.27
CA GLY A 78 17.26 -11.86 16.34
C GLY A 78 15.87 -11.66 15.69
N THR A 79 15.25 -12.73 15.34
CA THR A 79 14.05 -12.87 14.53
C THR A 79 12.72 -12.41 15.18
N ASN A 80 12.74 -11.66 16.25
CA ASN A 80 11.55 -11.36 17.05
C ASN A 80 10.97 -9.97 16.74
N PHE A 81 10.54 -9.77 15.52
CA PHE A 81 9.71 -8.60 15.20
C PHE A 81 8.34 -8.71 15.89
N ILE A 82 7.80 -7.57 16.29
CA ILE A 82 6.48 -7.49 16.90
C ILE A 82 5.46 -7.19 15.80
N LEU A 83 4.37 -7.94 15.78
CA LEU A 83 3.24 -7.66 14.89
C LEU A 83 2.67 -6.28 15.22
N GLY A 84 2.59 -5.42 14.21
CA GLY A 84 2.10 -4.07 14.34
C GLY A 84 1.91 -3.41 12.99
N VAL A 85 1.41 -2.19 13.01
CA VAL A 85 1.14 -1.40 11.81
C VAL A 85 1.83 -0.05 11.89
N SER A 86 2.16 0.50 10.74
CA SER A 86 2.76 1.83 10.61
C SER A 86 1.74 2.95 10.77
N ASN A 87 2.12 4.02 11.45
CA ASN A 87 1.47 5.32 11.40
C ASN A 87 2.26 6.22 10.42
N PRO A 88 1.60 6.98 9.52
CA PRO A 88 0.20 7.38 9.56
C PRO A 88 -0.80 6.46 8.86
N ALA A 89 -0.38 5.37 8.21
CA ALA A 89 -1.31 4.43 7.53
C ALA A 89 -2.39 3.83 8.43
N ALA A 90 -2.10 3.69 9.73
CA ALA A 90 -3.05 3.19 10.74
C ALA A 90 -4.13 4.21 11.12
N ASP A 91 -3.97 5.50 10.79
CA ASP A 91 -4.99 6.51 11.12
C ASP A 91 -6.26 6.33 10.29
N PRO A 92 -7.46 6.33 10.89
CA PRO A 92 -8.73 6.22 10.16
C PRO A 92 -9.00 7.31 9.11
N ASN A 93 -8.33 8.45 9.20
CA ASN A 93 -8.45 9.56 8.25
C ASN A 93 -7.39 9.51 7.14
N VAL A 94 -6.55 8.51 7.14
CA VAL A 94 -5.52 8.26 6.13
C VAL A 94 -5.85 6.95 5.40
N THR A 95 -5.67 6.92 4.10
CA THR A 95 -5.75 5.68 3.32
C THR A 95 -4.40 4.99 3.38
N GLY A 96 -4.34 3.84 4.05
CA GLY A 96 -3.16 2.98 4.09
C GLY A 96 -3.02 2.22 2.78
N VAL A 97 -1.91 2.41 2.10
CA VAL A 97 -1.64 1.80 0.79
C VAL A 97 -0.60 0.71 0.96
N GLY A 98 -1.03 -0.53 0.76
CA GLY A 98 -0.19 -1.72 0.72
C GLY A 98 0.35 -1.99 -0.68
N GLY A 99 0.93 -3.18 -0.86
CA GLY A 99 1.58 -3.48 -2.10
C GLY A 99 1.54 -4.93 -2.55
N THR A 100 1.71 -5.13 -3.86
CA THR A 100 1.86 -6.42 -4.51
C THR A 100 3.09 -6.47 -5.40
N ASN A 101 3.53 -7.68 -5.72
CA ASN A 101 4.51 -7.97 -6.74
C ASN A 101 3.79 -8.20 -8.07
N LEU A 102 3.71 -7.15 -8.89
CA LEU A 102 3.08 -7.17 -10.20
C LEU A 102 3.99 -7.86 -11.21
N GLN A 103 3.42 -8.71 -12.05
CA GLN A 103 4.06 -9.24 -13.24
C GLN A 103 3.33 -8.72 -14.49
N THR A 104 4.09 -8.27 -15.44
CA THR A 104 3.58 -7.73 -16.70
C THR A 104 4.14 -8.51 -17.89
N THR A 105 3.39 -8.52 -18.98
CA THR A 105 3.86 -9.03 -20.26
C THR A 105 4.05 -7.86 -21.22
N ALA A 106 5.27 -7.69 -21.70
CA ALA A 106 5.57 -6.69 -22.73
C ALA A 106 5.08 -7.19 -24.10
N SER A 107 4.46 -6.33 -24.87
CA SER A 107 4.15 -6.63 -26.27
C SER A 107 5.44 -6.51 -27.09
N PRO A 108 5.82 -7.53 -27.89
CA PRO A 108 7.01 -7.44 -28.71
C PRO A 108 6.90 -6.43 -29.87
N THR A 109 5.70 -5.95 -30.16
CA THR A 109 5.42 -5.08 -31.33
C THR A 109 4.80 -3.74 -30.96
N ALA A 110 4.41 -3.54 -29.70
CA ALA A 110 3.87 -2.28 -29.21
C ALA A 110 4.66 -1.85 -27.97
N ASN A 111 4.81 -0.56 -27.78
CA ASN A 111 5.30 0.01 -26.51
C ASN A 111 4.22 -0.11 -25.43
N ASP A 112 3.72 -1.33 -25.25
CA ASP A 112 2.58 -1.60 -24.35
C ASP A 112 2.92 -2.76 -23.42
N VAL A 113 2.45 -2.65 -22.20
CA VAL A 113 2.64 -3.63 -21.14
C VAL A 113 1.26 -4.01 -20.62
N THR A 114 0.99 -5.30 -20.60
CA THR A 114 -0.29 -5.82 -20.09
C THR A 114 -0.10 -6.51 -18.75
N TYR A 115 -1.11 -6.41 -17.89
CA TYR A 115 -1.18 -7.17 -16.66
C TYR A 115 -1.14 -8.69 -16.97
N ALA A 116 -0.25 -9.41 -16.32
CA ALA A 116 -0.16 -10.86 -16.40
C ALA A 116 -0.64 -11.53 -15.11
N SER A 117 -0.05 -11.17 -14.00
CA SER A 117 -0.39 -11.71 -12.68
C SER A 117 0.18 -10.82 -11.58
N GLU A 118 -0.23 -11.10 -10.35
CA GLU A 118 0.35 -10.51 -9.15
C GLU A 118 0.30 -11.49 -7.98
N ASN A 119 1.21 -11.32 -7.04
CA ASN A 119 1.19 -12.01 -5.76
C ASN A 119 1.55 -11.05 -4.62
N ALA A 120 1.25 -11.47 -3.41
CA ALA A 120 1.47 -10.68 -2.19
C ALA A 120 2.43 -11.39 -1.22
N ASP A 121 3.30 -12.25 -1.74
CA ASP A 121 4.28 -12.93 -0.90
C ASP A 121 5.36 -11.97 -0.43
N PHE A 122 5.76 -12.12 0.84
CA PHE A 122 6.95 -11.46 1.34
C PHE A 122 8.20 -12.04 0.67
N ASP A 123 9.21 -11.18 0.50
CA ASP A 123 10.47 -11.56 -0.10
C ASP A 123 11.51 -11.86 1.00
N PRO A 124 11.86 -13.11 1.25
CA PRO A 124 12.78 -13.49 2.32
C PRO A 124 14.23 -13.11 2.05
N ARG A 125 14.52 -12.46 0.92
CA ARG A 125 15.88 -12.27 0.43
C ARG A 125 16.21 -10.92 -0.15
N LEU A 126 15.47 -9.88 0.17
CA LEU A 126 16.05 -8.57 -0.06
C LEU A 126 17.37 -8.50 0.71
N PRO A 127 18.45 -8.05 0.05
CA PRO A 127 19.74 -7.97 0.71
C PRO A 127 19.56 -7.18 1.99
N ALA A 128 20.09 -7.73 3.07
CA ALA A 128 20.07 -7.12 4.39
C ALA A 128 20.78 -5.75 4.43
N GLU A 129 21.24 -5.24 3.31
CA GLU A 129 22.04 -4.04 3.21
C GLU A 129 21.45 -3.08 2.17
N PHE A 130 20.77 -2.06 2.69
CA PHE A 130 20.56 -0.83 1.93
C PHE A 130 21.70 0.13 2.25
N ALA A 131 22.53 0.44 1.28
CA ALA A 131 23.51 1.50 1.43
C ALA A 131 22.88 2.83 1.05
N PHE A 132 22.63 3.68 2.03
CA PHE A 132 22.33 5.09 1.80
C PHE A 132 23.62 5.89 2.09
N GLY A 133 24.37 6.23 1.06
CA GLY A 133 25.68 6.85 1.21
C GLY A 133 26.68 5.92 1.91
N ASN A 134 27.26 6.37 3.02
CA ASN A 134 28.22 5.57 3.83
C ASN A 134 27.57 4.81 5.00
N VAL A 135 26.25 4.74 5.06
CA VAL A 135 25.51 4.05 6.13
C VAL A 135 24.86 2.82 5.56
N SER A 136 25.31 1.65 5.99
CA SER A 136 24.67 0.37 5.68
C SER A 136 23.59 0.10 6.74
N PHE A 137 22.35 -0.07 6.32
CA PHE A 137 21.30 -0.58 7.17
C PHE A 137 21.16 -2.08 6.92
N SER A 138 21.46 -2.88 7.93
CA SER A 138 21.11 -4.30 7.92
C SER A 138 19.65 -4.41 8.36
N VAL A 139 18.75 -4.62 7.43
CA VAL A 139 17.38 -5.02 7.76
C VAL A 139 17.45 -6.50 8.13
N GLY A 140 17.36 -6.79 9.42
CA GLY A 140 17.45 -8.16 9.90
C GLY A 140 16.37 -9.06 9.31
N ASN A 141 16.80 -10.20 8.80
CA ASN A 141 16.00 -11.38 8.50
C ASN A 141 14.67 -11.19 7.76
N ASN A 142 14.73 -10.78 6.46
CA ASN A 142 13.80 -11.32 5.48
C ASN A 142 12.32 -11.03 5.77
N THR A 143 11.98 -9.77 6.05
CA THR A 143 10.59 -9.37 6.33
C THR A 143 10.00 -8.47 5.24
N TRP A 144 10.69 -8.30 4.11
CA TRP A 144 10.22 -7.43 3.03
C TRP A 144 8.90 -7.89 2.47
N GLY A 145 7.89 -7.06 2.60
CA GLY A 145 6.54 -7.33 2.13
C GLY A 145 5.59 -6.23 2.56
N SER A 146 4.40 -6.24 2.01
CA SER A 146 3.35 -5.26 2.33
C SER A 146 3.05 -5.24 3.82
N GLY A 147 3.22 -4.10 4.45
CA GLY A 147 2.85 -3.87 5.85
C GLY A 147 1.34 -3.98 6.05
N GLY A 148 0.93 -4.59 7.15
CA GLY A 148 -0.49 -4.69 7.46
C GLY A 148 -0.78 -5.51 8.71
N GLY A 149 -1.99 -5.34 9.19
CA GLY A 149 -2.46 -5.92 10.45
C GLY A 149 -3.55 -5.09 11.11
N PHE A 150 -3.56 -5.09 12.44
CA PHE A 150 -4.57 -4.39 13.23
C PHE A 150 -3.92 -3.36 14.15
N SER A 151 -4.38 -2.11 14.04
CA SER A 151 -3.95 -1.05 14.96
C SER A 151 -4.32 -1.40 16.40
N GLN A 152 -3.43 -1.09 17.33
CA GLN A 152 -3.67 -1.18 18.75
C GLN A 152 -4.05 0.19 19.36
N ILE A 153 -3.86 1.26 18.61
CA ILE A 153 -4.15 2.63 19.00
C ILE A 153 -5.53 3.08 18.50
N PHE A 154 -5.86 2.74 17.24
CA PHE A 154 -7.08 3.20 16.59
C PHE A 154 -8.15 2.10 16.57
N GLY A 155 -9.37 2.49 16.98
CA GLY A 155 -10.55 1.66 16.87
C GLY A 155 -11.02 1.48 15.42
N LYS A 156 -11.84 0.44 15.21
CA LYS A 156 -12.44 0.16 13.89
C LYS A 156 -13.34 1.33 13.45
N PRO A 157 -13.04 2.01 12.35
CA PRO A 157 -13.87 3.09 11.85
C PRO A 157 -15.17 2.57 11.21
N ALA A 158 -16.18 3.43 11.13
CA ALA A 158 -17.52 3.06 10.66
C ALA A 158 -17.50 2.43 9.25
N TYR A 159 -16.68 2.93 8.33
CA TYR A 159 -16.61 2.42 6.97
C TYR A 159 -16.06 0.99 6.89
N GLN A 160 -15.26 0.53 7.86
CA GLN A 160 -14.75 -0.84 7.87
C GLN A 160 -15.79 -1.89 8.28
N PHE A 161 -16.97 -1.48 8.77
CA PHE A 161 -18.07 -2.43 9.01
C PHE A 161 -18.78 -2.88 7.73
N LEU A 162 -18.49 -2.23 6.59
CA LEU A 162 -19.04 -2.62 5.29
C LEU A 162 -18.43 -3.94 4.75
N VAL A 163 -17.27 -4.33 5.25
CA VAL A 163 -16.59 -5.59 4.90
C VAL A 163 -16.11 -6.30 6.16
N ASN A 164 -15.93 -7.62 6.07
CA ASN A 164 -15.34 -8.38 7.16
C ASN A 164 -13.81 -8.21 7.13
N THR A 165 -13.28 -7.40 8.04
CA THR A 165 -11.83 -7.13 8.16
C THR A 165 -11.13 -8.04 9.18
N GLY A 166 -11.78 -9.08 9.69
CA GLY A 166 -11.17 -9.97 10.69
C GLY A 166 -11.21 -9.43 12.15
N SER A 167 -11.39 -8.13 12.34
CA SER A 167 -11.54 -7.50 13.67
C SER A 167 -12.90 -6.81 13.80
N LEU A 168 -13.48 -6.86 15.01
CA LEU A 168 -14.70 -6.13 15.33
C LEU A 168 -14.43 -4.76 15.97
N THR A 169 -13.23 -4.55 16.49
CA THR A 169 -12.92 -3.40 17.35
C THR A 169 -11.73 -2.57 16.90
N ARG A 170 -10.86 -3.14 16.09
CA ARG A 170 -9.59 -2.52 15.69
C ARG A 170 -9.60 -2.07 14.23
N ARG A 171 -8.95 -0.95 13.96
CA ARG A 171 -8.63 -0.50 12.60
C ARG A 171 -7.75 -1.55 11.93
N ALA A 172 -8.15 -2.00 10.74
CA ALA A 172 -7.38 -2.93 9.91
C ALA A 172 -6.64 -2.17 8.78
N VAL A 173 -5.41 -2.52 8.51
CA VAL A 173 -4.49 -1.92 7.53
C VAL A 173 -3.95 -3.03 6.62
N PRO A 174 -3.70 -2.78 5.33
CA PRO A 174 -3.95 -1.57 4.55
C PRO A 174 -5.44 -1.41 4.14
N ASP A 175 -5.78 -0.33 3.46
CA ASP A 175 -7.12 -0.15 2.87
C ASP A 175 -7.18 -0.69 1.44
N VAL A 176 -6.12 -0.50 0.68
CA VAL A 176 -5.99 -0.86 -0.73
C VAL A 176 -4.52 -1.14 -1.03
N SER A 177 -4.24 -1.88 -2.09
CA SER A 177 -2.87 -2.11 -2.58
C SER A 177 -2.69 -1.66 -4.02
N LEU A 178 -1.43 -1.35 -4.35
CA LEU A 178 -0.93 -1.13 -5.70
C LEU A 178 0.41 -1.86 -5.86
N MET A 179 1.16 -1.58 -6.92
CA MET A 179 2.44 -2.24 -7.12
C MET A 179 3.49 -1.73 -6.14
N MET A 180 4.06 -2.60 -5.33
CA MET A 180 5.24 -2.30 -4.52
C MET A 180 6.53 -2.86 -5.10
N GLY A 181 6.44 -3.84 -5.98
CA GLY A 181 7.60 -4.55 -6.46
C GLY A 181 8.27 -5.44 -5.42
N GLY A 182 9.32 -6.09 -5.81
CA GLY A 182 10.08 -7.01 -4.94
C GLY A 182 11.03 -7.90 -5.72
N CYS A 183 11.53 -8.92 -5.05
CA CYS A 183 12.41 -9.90 -5.67
C CYS A 183 11.71 -10.72 -6.74
N PRO A 184 12.42 -11.13 -7.80
CA PRO A 184 11.90 -12.14 -8.72
C PRO A 184 11.62 -13.44 -7.96
N GLY A 185 10.35 -13.82 -7.83
CA GLY A 185 9.93 -15.04 -7.16
C GLY A 185 9.69 -16.16 -8.15
N ASP A 186 10.43 -17.22 -8.03
CA ASP A 186 10.03 -18.56 -8.46
C ASP A 186 9.86 -19.42 -7.22
N ALA A 187 9.24 -20.60 -7.40
CA ALA A 187 8.92 -21.52 -6.31
C ALA A 187 10.12 -21.97 -5.45
N ASP A 188 11.33 -21.63 -5.84
CA ASP A 188 12.56 -21.90 -5.09
C ASP A 188 13.21 -20.61 -4.58
N LEU A 189 12.52 -19.90 -3.69
CA LEU A 189 13.00 -18.69 -3.01
C LEU A 189 14.39 -18.88 -2.36
N ALA A 190 14.78 -20.15 -2.09
CA ALA A 190 16.07 -20.50 -1.52
C ALA A 190 17.27 -20.23 -2.44
N LYS A 191 17.06 -20.03 -3.73
CA LYS A 191 18.13 -19.88 -4.73
C LYS A 191 18.17 -18.51 -5.40
N GLN A 192 17.25 -17.60 -5.05
CA GLN A 192 17.13 -16.33 -5.75
C GLN A 192 18.00 -15.25 -5.11
N ASP A 193 18.76 -14.61 -5.97
CA ASP A 193 19.57 -13.45 -5.61
C ASP A 193 18.85 -12.17 -6.07
N CYS A 194 18.26 -11.47 -5.11
CA CYS A 194 17.56 -10.21 -5.34
C CYS A 194 18.49 -9.04 -5.65
N THR A 195 19.81 -9.27 -5.61
CA THR A 195 20.80 -8.19 -5.78
C THR A 195 20.89 -7.68 -7.21
N GLN A 196 20.33 -8.41 -8.18
CA GLN A 196 20.53 -8.10 -9.59
C GLN A 196 19.33 -7.47 -10.28
N LEU A 197 18.10 -7.96 -10.06
CA LEU A 197 16.88 -7.38 -10.67
C LEU A 197 15.65 -7.65 -9.81
N PRO A 198 14.89 -6.62 -9.44
CA PRO A 198 13.59 -6.79 -8.78
C PRO A 198 12.59 -7.45 -9.75
N ARG A 199 11.62 -8.22 -9.22
CA ARG A 199 10.54 -8.87 -9.97
C ARG A 199 9.69 -7.86 -10.74
N SER A 200 9.40 -6.76 -10.06
CA SER A 200 8.76 -5.58 -10.61
C SER A 200 9.27 -4.37 -9.83
N ALA A 201 9.26 -3.22 -10.48
CA ALA A 201 9.64 -1.97 -9.84
C ALA A 201 9.00 -0.81 -10.59
N ALA A 202 8.72 0.28 -9.89
CA ALA A 202 8.39 1.53 -10.52
C ALA A 202 9.65 2.15 -11.12
N ILE A 203 9.59 2.58 -12.38
CA ILE A 203 10.69 3.31 -13.00
C ILE A 203 10.47 4.79 -12.78
N VAL A 204 11.36 5.42 -12.03
CA VAL A 204 11.33 6.86 -11.74
C VAL A 204 12.54 7.53 -12.35
N TRP A 205 12.30 8.57 -13.12
CA TRP A 205 13.36 9.40 -13.70
C TRP A 205 13.66 10.57 -12.76
N ILE A 206 14.92 10.66 -12.32
CA ILE A 206 15.42 11.81 -11.56
C ILE A 206 16.47 12.49 -12.41
N GLY A 207 16.13 13.63 -12.99
CA GLY A 207 16.90 14.23 -14.07
C GLY A 207 16.88 13.31 -15.30
N GLU A 208 18.07 12.87 -15.76
CA GLU A 208 18.22 11.97 -16.92
C GLU A 208 18.52 10.52 -16.53
N ILE A 209 18.43 10.17 -15.25
CA ILE A 209 18.79 8.85 -14.73
C ILE A 209 17.53 8.10 -14.29
N PRO A 210 17.28 6.88 -14.82
CA PRO A 210 16.19 6.02 -14.34
C PRO A 210 16.60 5.33 -13.05
N PHE A 211 15.69 5.30 -12.08
CA PHE A 211 15.79 4.54 -10.84
C PHE A 211 14.67 3.51 -10.78
N LEU A 212 14.99 2.34 -10.25
CA LEU A 212 14.01 1.31 -9.95
C LEU A 212 13.63 1.45 -8.47
N LEU A 213 12.36 1.77 -8.22
CA LEU A 213 11.82 1.88 -6.87
C LEU A 213 10.95 0.68 -6.55
N ILE A 214 11.13 0.15 -5.34
CA ILE A 214 10.30 -0.90 -4.74
C ILE A 214 9.84 -0.44 -3.36
N GLY A 215 8.80 -1.08 -2.83
CA GLY A 215 8.22 -0.79 -1.52
C GLY A 215 6.84 -0.17 -1.60
N THR A 216 6.12 -0.20 -0.51
CA THR A 216 4.84 0.52 -0.38
C THR A 216 5.04 2.04 -0.50
N SER A 217 6.30 2.48 -0.37
CA SER A 217 6.74 3.84 -0.70
C SER A 217 6.56 4.20 -2.18
N SER A 218 6.47 3.20 -3.09
CA SER A 218 6.07 3.37 -4.49
C SER A 218 4.55 3.34 -4.64
N SER A 219 3.88 2.42 -3.96
CA SER A 219 2.42 2.23 -4.07
C SER A 219 1.63 3.48 -3.62
N SER A 220 2.07 4.16 -2.58
CA SER A 220 1.37 5.34 -2.05
C SER A 220 1.34 6.52 -3.04
N PRO A 221 2.44 6.94 -3.67
CA PRO A 221 2.39 7.98 -4.70
C PRO A 221 1.71 7.53 -6.00
N GLU A 222 1.72 6.24 -6.34
CA GLU A 222 0.90 5.71 -7.44
C GLU A 222 -0.59 5.95 -7.15
N MET A 223 -1.04 5.63 -5.93
CA MET A 223 -2.41 5.92 -5.51
C MET A 223 -2.71 7.43 -5.50
N ALA A 224 -1.74 8.27 -5.16
CA ALA A 224 -1.91 9.72 -5.21
C ALA A 224 -2.18 10.21 -6.64
N GLY A 225 -1.50 9.65 -7.63
CA GLY A 225 -1.79 9.92 -9.05
C GLY A 225 -3.21 9.50 -9.44
N VAL A 226 -3.67 8.34 -9.00
CA VAL A 226 -5.05 7.89 -9.24
C VAL A 226 -6.07 8.83 -8.60
N VAL A 227 -5.83 9.25 -7.35
CA VAL A 227 -6.71 10.18 -6.63
C VAL A 227 -6.72 11.55 -7.30
N ALA A 228 -5.58 12.05 -7.78
CA ALA A 228 -5.51 13.31 -8.51
C ALA A 228 -6.41 13.30 -9.77
N ILE A 229 -6.38 12.19 -10.54
CA ILE A 229 -7.29 12.00 -11.68
C ILE A 229 -8.75 11.94 -11.21
N ALA A 230 -9.02 11.29 -10.08
CA ALA A 230 -10.39 11.23 -9.54
C ALA A 230 -10.90 12.62 -9.12
N VAL A 231 -10.04 13.44 -8.50
CA VAL A 231 -10.34 14.85 -8.16
C VAL A 231 -10.68 15.66 -9.41
N GLU A 232 -9.86 15.56 -10.46
CA GLU A 232 -10.12 16.23 -11.74
C GLU A 232 -11.47 15.80 -12.32
N LYS A 233 -11.75 14.50 -12.35
CA LYS A 233 -13.02 13.97 -12.88
C LYS A 233 -14.24 14.35 -12.05
N SER A 234 -14.12 14.44 -10.74
CA SER A 234 -15.22 14.82 -9.86
C SER A 234 -15.51 16.32 -9.88
N GLY A 235 -14.57 17.12 -10.37
CA GLY A 235 -14.62 18.59 -10.33
C GLY A 235 -14.47 19.18 -8.94
N GLY A 236 -13.95 18.41 -7.98
CA GLY A 236 -13.74 18.86 -6.60
C GLY A 236 -12.94 17.86 -5.76
N ARG A 237 -12.49 18.33 -4.60
CA ARG A 237 -11.72 17.55 -3.64
C ARG A 237 -12.52 16.41 -3.03
N LEU A 238 -11.87 15.31 -2.68
CA LEU A 238 -12.52 14.07 -2.23
C LEU A 238 -12.49 13.87 -0.70
N GLY A 239 -11.54 14.47 -0.01
CA GLY A 239 -11.35 14.25 1.43
C GLY A 239 -10.96 12.81 1.75
N ASN A 240 -11.52 12.25 2.83
CA ASN A 240 -11.29 10.86 3.19
C ASN A 240 -11.96 9.93 2.19
N ILE A 241 -11.18 9.22 1.39
CA ILE A 241 -11.69 8.29 0.36
C ILE A 241 -11.96 6.87 0.90
N ASN A 242 -11.58 6.56 2.14
CA ASN A 242 -11.81 5.22 2.70
C ASN A 242 -13.28 4.79 2.67
N PRO A 243 -14.26 5.65 3.04
CA PRO A 243 -15.68 5.28 2.91
C PRO A 243 -16.07 4.86 1.49
N MET A 244 -15.51 5.50 0.47
CA MET A 244 -15.73 5.13 -0.94
C MET A 244 -15.10 3.78 -1.27
N ILE A 245 -13.82 3.57 -0.91
CA ILE A 245 -13.10 2.30 -1.13
C ILE A 245 -13.88 1.13 -0.54
N TYR A 246 -14.30 1.24 0.72
CA TYR A 246 -15.05 0.15 1.40
C TYR A 246 -16.46 -0.04 0.85
N SER A 247 -17.12 1.01 0.37
CA SER A 247 -18.41 0.91 -0.32
C SER A 247 -18.31 0.18 -1.66
N LEU A 248 -17.29 0.50 -2.46
CA LEU A 248 -17.01 -0.20 -3.72
C LEU A 248 -16.64 -1.67 -3.48
N SER A 249 -15.89 -1.94 -2.41
CA SER A 249 -15.53 -3.29 -1.98
C SER A 249 -16.77 -4.12 -1.58
N ALA A 250 -17.68 -3.53 -0.83
CA ALA A 250 -18.93 -4.18 -0.46
C ALA A 250 -19.81 -4.43 -1.69
N LEU A 251 -19.92 -3.45 -2.60
CA LEU A 251 -20.65 -3.60 -3.85
C LEU A 251 -20.07 -4.73 -4.72
N GLN A 252 -18.76 -4.77 -4.91
CA GLN A 252 -18.11 -5.85 -5.64
C GLN A 252 -18.39 -7.20 -5.00
N THR A 253 -18.34 -7.29 -3.66
CA THR A 253 -18.64 -8.53 -2.92
C THR A 253 -20.08 -8.98 -3.15
N LEU A 254 -21.03 -8.07 -3.11
CA LEU A 254 -22.46 -8.33 -3.37
C LEU A 254 -22.70 -8.84 -4.79
N LEU A 255 -21.94 -8.35 -5.77
CA LEU A 255 -22.08 -8.69 -7.18
C LEU A 255 -21.26 -9.94 -7.62
N GLY A 256 -20.65 -10.66 -6.69
CA GLY A 256 -19.93 -11.91 -6.97
C GLY A 256 -18.46 -11.91 -6.59
N GLY A 257 -17.97 -10.89 -5.90
CA GLY A 257 -16.60 -10.82 -5.39
C GLY A 257 -15.56 -10.80 -6.51
N ALA A 258 -14.65 -11.77 -6.52
CA ALA A 258 -13.65 -11.93 -7.58
C ALA A 258 -14.26 -12.22 -8.97
N ASN A 259 -15.50 -12.72 -9.01
CA ASN A 259 -16.24 -13.03 -10.23
C ASN A 259 -17.31 -11.96 -10.54
N ALA A 260 -17.26 -10.80 -9.94
CA ALA A 260 -18.16 -9.70 -10.27
C ALA A 260 -18.06 -9.34 -11.78
N PRO A 261 -19.14 -8.87 -12.41
CA PRO A 261 -19.07 -8.40 -13.80
C PRO A 261 -18.00 -7.31 -13.96
N ALA A 262 -17.29 -7.31 -15.10
CA ALA A 262 -16.14 -6.45 -15.35
C ALA A 262 -16.29 -4.97 -14.93
N PRO A 263 -17.42 -4.27 -15.16
CA PRO A 263 -17.57 -2.89 -14.69
C PRO A 263 -17.54 -2.71 -13.17
N PHE A 264 -17.72 -3.80 -12.42
CA PHE A 264 -17.80 -3.81 -10.95
C PHE A 264 -16.64 -4.54 -10.28
N GLN A 265 -15.60 -4.87 -11.03
CA GLN A 265 -14.33 -5.39 -10.51
C GLN A 265 -13.42 -4.21 -10.16
N PHE A 266 -13.69 -3.56 -9.04
CA PHE A 266 -12.89 -2.41 -8.57
C PHE A 266 -11.54 -2.84 -7.99
N PHE A 267 -11.45 -4.10 -7.57
CA PHE A 267 -10.25 -4.66 -6.92
C PHE A 267 -9.93 -6.03 -7.48
N HIS A 268 -8.67 -6.27 -7.79
CA HIS A 268 -8.18 -7.61 -8.07
C HIS A 268 -8.12 -8.39 -6.76
N ARG A 269 -8.86 -9.49 -6.70
CA ARG A 269 -8.98 -10.35 -5.51
C ARG A 269 -8.50 -11.78 -5.75
N ASN A 270 -8.07 -12.12 -6.96
CA ASN A 270 -7.49 -13.40 -7.29
C ASN A 270 -5.98 -13.42 -7.00
N VAL A 271 -5.61 -12.85 -5.88
CA VAL A 271 -4.23 -12.72 -5.41
C VAL A 271 -4.03 -13.64 -4.22
N SER A 272 -2.91 -14.34 -4.20
CA SER A 272 -2.45 -15.14 -3.05
C SER A 272 -1.14 -14.60 -2.53
N GLY A 273 -0.81 -14.98 -1.30
CA GLY A 273 0.44 -14.64 -0.68
C GLY A 273 0.34 -14.51 0.83
N ASN A 274 1.41 -14.04 1.42
CA ASN A 274 1.48 -13.75 2.85
C ASN A 274 2.51 -12.64 3.11
N ASN A 275 2.35 -11.94 4.24
CA ASN A 275 3.27 -10.90 4.66
C ASN A 275 4.03 -11.26 5.96
N ASN A 276 4.35 -12.54 6.13
CA ASN A 276 5.03 -13.05 7.34
C ASN A 276 4.24 -12.85 8.64
N GLY A 277 2.92 -12.93 8.58
CA GLY A 277 2.04 -12.84 9.77
C GLY A 277 0.58 -13.09 9.39
N PHE A 278 0.18 -12.59 8.25
CA PHE A 278 -1.15 -12.80 7.68
C PHE A 278 -1.06 -13.41 6.29
N THR A 279 -2.11 -14.11 5.90
CA THR A 279 -2.19 -14.79 4.59
C THR A 279 -3.40 -14.29 3.84
N VAL A 280 -3.24 -13.98 2.56
CA VAL A 280 -4.34 -13.71 1.64
C VAL A 280 -4.58 -14.92 0.74
N LYS A 281 -5.86 -15.22 0.55
CA LYS A 281 -6.32 -16.28 -0.37
C LYS A 281 -7.13 -15.67 -1.50
N PRO A 282 -7.07 -16.23 -2.71
CA PRO A 282 -7.90 -15.77 -3.81
C PRO A 282 -9.38 -15.67 -3.43
N GLY A 283 -10.01 -14.58 -3.81
CA GLY A 283 -11.43 -14.32 -3.57
C GLY A 283 -11.77 -13.64 -2.24
N GLN A 284 -10.82 -13.42 -1.35
CA GLN A 284 -11.08 -12.67 -0.12
C GLN A 284 -11.51 -11.22 -0.41
N ALA A 285 -12.54 -10.76 0.29
CA ALA A 285 -13.01 -9.38 0.17
C ALA A 285 -12.08 -8.37 0.83
N TYR A 286 -11.40 -8.79 1.88
CA TYR A 286 -10.41 -8.02 2.63
C TYR A 286 -9.35 -8.98 3.21
N SER A 287 -8.12 -8.51 3.28
CA SER A 287 -7.04 -9.17 4.05
C SER A 287 -6.10 -8.12 4.64
N GLU A 288 -5.41 -8.50 5.70
CA GLU A 288 -4.38 -7.70 6.36
C GLU A 288 -3.10 -7.58 5.52
N VAL A 289 -3.07 -8.21 4.34
CA VAL A 289 -1.96 -8.13 3.37
C VAL A 289 -2.24 -7.10 2.29
N LEU A 290 -3.47 -7.09 1.77
CA LEU A 290 -3.85 -6.30 0.57
C LEU A 290 -4.94 -5.26 0.81
N GLY A 291 -5.52 -5.20 2.01
CA GLY A 291 -6.74 -4.43 2.20
C GLY A 291 -7.90 -5.02 1.40
N ASN A 292 -8.62 -4.19 0.68
CA ASN A 292 -9.74 -4.60 -0.18
C ASN A 292 -9.30 -5.27 -1.50
N GLY A 293 -7.98 -5.36 -1.73
CA GLY A 293 -7.35 -5.91 -2.93
C GLY A 293 -6.52 -4.87 -3.68
N THR A 294 -5.91 -5.27 -4.79
CA THR A 294 -5.17 -4.36 -5.67
C THR A 294 -6.16 -3.58 -6.53
N LEU A 295 -6.01 -2.27 -6.61
CA LEU A 295 -6.97 -1.40 -7.27
C LEU A 295 -6.99 -1.62 -8.79
N ASP A 296 -8.15 -1.91 -9.37
CA ASP A 296 -8.38 -1.72 -10.79
C ASP A 296 -8.65 -0.24 -11.05
N VAL A 297 -7.62 0.48 -11.45
CA VAL A 297 -7.65 1.93 -11.65
C VAL A 297 -8.70 2.34 -12.69
N ARG A 298 -8.84 1.56 -13.77
CA ARG A 298 -9.81 1.84 -14.84
C ARG A 298 -11.24 1.77 -14.34
N ASN A 299 -11.56 0.73 -13.60
CA ASN A 299 -12.91 0.54 -13.05
C ASN A 299 -13.17 1.52 -11.90
N PHE A 300 -12.20 1.76 -11.05
CA PHE A 300 -12.27 2.74 -9.97
C PHE A 300 -12.56 4.16 -10.49
N LEU A 301 -11.88 4.56 -11.57
CA LEU A 301 -12.08 5.86 -12.20
C LEU A 301 -13.29 5.91 -13.13
N GLY A 302 -14.02 4.82 -13.34
CA GLY A 302 -15.16 4.79 -14.26
C GLY A 302 -14.76 5.06 -15.71
N LEU A 303 -13.59 4.55 -16.15
CA LEU A 303 -13.04 4.73 -17.50
C LEU A 303 -13.43 3.58 -18.45
N GLN A 304 -14.45 2.80 -18.13
CA GLN A 304 -14.91 1.72 -18.99
C GLN A 304 -15.35 2.30 -20.35
N GLY A 305 -14.87 1.67 -21.42
CA GLY A 305 -15.16 2.12 -22.80
C GLY A 305 -14.25 3.21 -23.33
N VAL A 306 -13.36 3.78 -22.52
CA VAL A 306 -12.31 4.67 -22.98
C VAL A 306 -11.13 3.82 -23.51
N ALA A 307 -10.78 3.99 -24.77
CA ALA A 307 -9.59 3.32 -25.35
C ALA A 307 -8.33 3.82 -24.63
N PRO A 308 -7.32 2.95 -24.42
CA PRO A 308 -6.03 3.40 -23.90
C PRO A 308 -5.45 4.51 -24.78
N ALA A 309 -4.89 5.54 -24.15
CA ALA A 309 -4.19 6.59 -24.90
C ALA A 309 -3.00 5.94 -25.62
N GLY A 310 -2.97 6.03 -26.93
CA GLY A 310 -1.91 5.44 -27.76
C GLY A 310 -2.28 4.15 -28.51
N ALA A 311 -3.52 3.65 -28.39
CA ALA A 311 -3.98 2.66 -29.36
C ALA A 311 -3.90 3.29 -30.77
N PRO A 312 -3.15 2.69 -31.74
CA PRO A 312 -3.05 3.25 -33.07
C PRO A 312 -4.49 3.28 -33.64
N GLY A 313 -4.97 4.49 -33.89
CA GLY A 313 -6.23 4.68 -34.59
C GLY A 313 -6.13 3.88 -35.88
N THR A 314 -7.08 3.00 -36.14
CA THR A 314 -7.30 2.49 -37.48
C THR A 314 -7.55 3.71 -38.35
N ALA A 315 -6.50 4.17 -39.03
CA ALA A 315 -6.64 5.17 -40.07
C ALA A 315 -7.58 4.55 -41.11
N SER A 316 -8.81 4.98 -41.13
CA SER A 316 -9.67 4.79 -42.29
C SER A 316 -9.01 5.55 -43.42
N ASN A 317 -8.32 4.84 -44.30
CA ASN A 317 -7.88 5.37 -45.58
C ASN A 317 -9.12 5.88 -46.35
N PRO A 318 -9.02 7.06 -46.96
CA PRO A 318 -10.09 7.58 -47.84
C PRO A 318 -10.22 6.75 -49.11
#